data_c15d489859c249c45abcb053414a71a3
#
_entry.id   c15d489859c249c45abcb053414a71a3
#
_cell.length_a   1.000
_cell.length_b   1.000
_cell.length_c   1.000
_cell.angle_alpha   90.00
_cell.angle_beta   90.00
_cell.angle_gamma   90.00
#
_symmetry.space_group_name_H-M   'P 1'
#
loop_
_entity.id
_entity.type
_entity.pdbx_description
1 polymer ?
#
loop_
_entity_poly.entity_id
_entity_poly.type
_entity_poly.pdbx_seq_one_letter_code
_entity_poly.pdbx_strand_id
1 'polypeptide(L)'
;MSLLIKNGKICINGVITNKNIFIQENKITKLTNHEIKSDKTIDAKNKIIIPGLIDSHVHFREPGLTQKEDFLTGSMAAAAGGITTILDMPNTIPATTNLERLDEKRRLAKKSLVNYGFHFGSTDDNIAEIKKAKNIASVKVYLDSTTGNLMLEKENTIKNIFLNSEMVAVHAENENVQKTIELTKQSNNKLYLCHISSKEELDYIKKGKNNRIFAEVTPHHLFLTAKDLNELQSFAEMKPGLKTKEDQDALWKAISDGTIDTIATDHAPHLKEEKLEINYPFGVPGCETLLPLLLNAMQQNKITLKKITQLCCENPAKIFKIKNKGLIKEGYDADLTIIDLNLEKEVKNDELFTKCKWSPYNTWNLKGWPVTTIVNGNIVFENGKINKIAAKEVDYNE
;
A
#
# COMPACT_ATOMS: atom_id res chain seq x y z
N MET A 1 19.87 9.95 18.71
CA MET A 1 18.88 9.38 19.66
C MET A 1 18.81 7.88 19.43
N SER A 2 18.89 7.09 20.51
CA SER A 2 18.83 5.62 20.46
C SER A 2 17.52 5.11 21.07
N LEU A 3 17.02 3.99 20.53
CA LEU A 3 15.80 3.33 20.97
C LEU A 3 16.06 1.83 21.13
N LEU A 4 15.69 1.27 22.25
CA LEU A 4 15.67 -0.18 22.47
C LEU A 4 14.24 -0.68 22.48
N ILE A 5 13.92 -1.68 21.65
CA ILE A 5 12.67 -2.46 21.74
C ILE A 5 13.02 -3.79 22.37
N LYS A 6 12.48 -4.07 23.56
CA LYS A 6 12.74 -5.29 24.31
C LYS A 6 11.49 -6.12 24.53
N ASN A 7 11.70 -7.39 24.90
CA ASN A 7 10.62 -8.36 25.19
C ASN A 7 9.62 -8.56 24.05
N GLY A 8 10.08 -8.38 22.79
CA GLY A 8 9.26 -8.58 21.61
C GLY A 8 9.54 -9.92 20.92
N LYS A 9 8.55 -10.41 20.21
CA LYS A 9 8.66 -11.55 19.30
C LYS A 9 8.85 -11.04 17.88
N ILE A 10 10.09 -11.07 17.36
CA ILE A 10 10.41 -10.53 16.05
C ILE A 10 10.07 -11.55 14.97
N CYS A 11 9.33 -11.15 13.95
CA CYS A 11 9.09 -11.96 12.74
C CYS A 11 10.18 -11.66 11.69
N ILE A 12 11.09 -12.61 11.47
CA ILE A 12 12.13 -12.52 10.44
C ILE A 12 11.90 -13.65 9.44
N ASN A 13 11.66 -13.33 8.17
CA ASN A 13 11.34 -14.31 7.11
C ASN A 13 10.24 -15.30 7.52
N GLY A 14 9.24 -14.82 8.28
CA GLY A 14 8.14 -15.64 8.78
C GLY A 14 8.47 -16.52 9.98
N VAL A 15 9.67 -16.46 10.53
CA VAL A 15 10.08 -17.18 11.74
C VAL A 15 10.04 -16.21 12.93
N ILE A 16 9.38 -16.64 14.02
CA ILE A 16 9.31 -15.86 15.26
C ILE A 16 10.56 -16.15 16.11
N THR A 17 11.26 -15.09 16.49
CA THR A 17 12.45 -15.14 17.34
C THR A 17 12.32 -14.15 18.51
N ASN A 18 12.85 -14.52 19.67
CA ASN A 18 12.90 -13.62 20.83
C ASN A 18 14.24 -12.86 20.81
N LYS A 19 14.23 -11.63 20.32
CA LYS A 19 15.40 -10.74 20.32
C LYS A 19 14.95 -9.31 20.63
N ASN A 20 15.87 -8.53 21.16
CA ASN A 20 15.73 -7.09 21.28
C ASN A 20 16.21 -6.42 19.98
N ILE A 21 15.60 -5.28 19.64
CA ILE A 21 16.01 -4.46 18.48
C ILE A 21 16.61 -3.18 19.05
N PHE A 22 17.90 -2.94 18.78
CA PHE A 22 18.55 -1.69 19.09
C PHE A 22 18.63 -0.82 17.86
N ILE A 23 18.13 0.41 17.97
CA ILE A 23 18.00 1.39 16.90
C ILE A 23 18.84 2.60 17.25
N GLN A 24 19.65 3.05 16.31
CA GLN A 24 20.44 4.27 16.40
C GLN A 24 20.48 4.97 15.05
N GLU A 25 20.38 6.31 15.03
CA GLU A 25 20.43 7.11 13.81
C GLU A 25 19.46 6.61 12.71
N ASN A 26 18.22 6.30 13.11
CA ASN A 26 17.15 5.82 12.25
C ASN A 26 17.34 4.41 11.66
N LYS A 27 18.40 3.68 12.07
CA LYS A 27 18.71 2.34 11.58
C LYS A 27 18.60 1.28 12.67
N ILE A 28 18.23 0.07 12.25
CA ILE A 28 18.40 -1.13 13.08
C ILE A 28 19.90 -1.42 13.12
N THR A 29 20.54 -1.15 14.25
CA THR A 29 21.99 -1.35 14.38
C THR A 29 22.34 -2.70 14.97
N LYS A 30 21.45 -3.29 15.79
CA LYS A 30 21.71 -4.59 16.40
C LYS A 30 20.44 -5.37 16.72
N LEU A 31 20.47 -6.67 16.44
CA LEU A 31 19.50 -7.66 16.90
C LEU A 31 20.19 -8.52 17.98
N THR A 32 19.75 -8.44 19.24
CA THR A 32 20.49 -8.98 20.39
C THR A 32 19.58 -9.63 21.42
N ASN A 33 20.12 -10.54 22.21
CA ASN A 33 19.45 -11.12 23.36
C ASN A 33 19.69 -10.30 24.67
N HIS A 34 20.59 -9.31 24.61
CA HIS A 34 20.96 -8.49 25.76
C HIS A 34 20.30 -7.14 25.71
N GLU A 35 20.04 -6.54 26.88
CA GLU A 35 19.63 -5.14 26.96
C GLU A 35 20.85 -4.24 26.69
N ILE A 36 20.64 -3.20 25.89
CA ILE A 36 21.63 -2.17 25.58
C ILE A 36 21.09 -0.87 26.14
N LYS A 37 21.94 -0.10 26.82
CA LYS A 37 21.58 1.24 27.31
C LYS A 37 21.16 2.12 26.14
N SER A 38 19.99 2.74 26.23
CA SER A 38 19.39 3.58 25.18
C SER A 38 18.76 4.83 25.80
N ASP A 39 18.53 5.84 24.95
CA ASP A 39 17.83 7.08 25.37
C ASP A 39 16.35 6.82 25.63
N LYS A 40 15.76 5.87 24.87
CA LYS A 40 14.37 5.45 24.99
C LYS A 40 14.28 3.93 24.98
N THR A 41 13.29 3.37 25.68
CA THR A 41 13.00 1.93 25.68
C THR A 41 11.51 1.69 25.49
N ILE A 42 11.17 0.77 24.59
CA ILE A 42 9.83 0.22 24.43
C ILE A 42 9.84 -1.22 24.96
N ASP A 43 8.96 -1.54 25.89
CA ASP A 43 8.67 -2.93 26.25
C ASP A 43 7.53 -3.45 25.38
N ALA A 44 7.84 -4.33 24.46
CA ALA A 44 6.84 -4.90 23.54
C ALA A 44 5.94 -5.95 24.22
N LYS A 45 6.17 -6.33 25.49
CA LYS A 45 5.29 -7.21 26.30
C LYS A 45 4.86 -8.48 25.56
N ASN A 46 5.83 -9.18 24.96
CA ASN A 46 5.62 -10.38 24.14
C ASN A 46 4.75 -10.22 22.89
N LYS A 47 4.46 -8.98 22.47
CA LYS A 47 3.80 -8.71 21.19
C LYS A 47 4.72 -9.03 20.02
N ILE A 48 4.12 -9.18 18.85
CA ILE A 48 4.87 -9.50 17.63
C ILE A 48 5.34 -8.19 16.98
N ILE A 49 6.60 -8.18 16.53
CA ILE A 49 7.20 -7.09 15.78
C ILE A 49 7.42 -7.57 14.35
N ILE A 50 6.85 -6.87 13.40
CA ILE A 50 7.01 -7.11 11.96
C ILE A 50 7.70 -5.92 11.30
N PRO A 51 8.29 -6.08 10.10
CA PRO A 51 8.67 -4.92 9.30
C PRO A 51 7.45 -4.03 9.10
N GLY A 52 7.64 -2.72 9.07
CA GLY A 52 6.56 -1.81 8.73
C GLY A 52 6.00 -2.09 7.33
N LEU A 53 4.69 -2.01 7.18
CA LEU A 53 4.04 -2.27 5.91
C LEU A 53 4.40 -1.20 4.88
N ILE A 54 4.46 -1.61 3.61
CA ILE A 54 4.64 -0.76 2.44
C ILE A 54 3.37 -0.87 1.60
N ASP A 55 2.59 0.20 1.57
CA ASP A 55 1.40 0.31 0.75
C ASP A 55 1.77 0.92 -0.61
N SER A 56 1.80 0.09 -1.62
CA SER A 56 2.24 0.48 -2.97
C SER A 56 1.18 1.19 -3.80
N HIS A 57 -0.01 1.45 -3.24
CA HIS A 57 -1.12 2.02 -4.00
C HIS A 57 -2.04 2.85 -3.11
N VAL A 58 -1.80 4.15 -3.04
CA VAL A 58 -2.67 5.09 -2.31
C VAL A 58 -2.97 6.34 -3.14
N HIS A 59 -4.07 7.01 -2.81
CA HIS A 59 -4.51 8.27 -3.40
C HIS A 59 -4.73 9.30 -2.28
N PHE A 60 -3.67 9.98 -1.85
CA PHE A 60 -3.75 10.98 -0.77
C PHE A 60 -4.30 12.34 -1.22
N ARG A 61 -4.81 12.39 -2.45
CA ARG A 61 -5.63 13.48 -2.96
C ARG A 61 -4.97 14.86 -3.05
N GLU A 62 -3.73 15.01 -2.67
CA GLU A 62 -3.00 16.27 -2.70
C GLU A 62 -1.93 16.28 -3.81
N PRO A 63 -1.93 17.34 -4.64
CA PRO A 63 -2.71 18.58 -4.61
C PRO A 63 -4.15 18.46 -5.12
N GLY A 64 -4.93 19.51 -4.84
CA GLY A 64 -6.20 19.86 -5.49
C GLY A 64 -7.48 19.20 -4.95
N LEU A 65 -7.38 18.15 -4.14
CA LEU A 65 -8.52 17.44 -3.57
C LEU A 65 -8.36 17.26 -2.04
N THR A 66 -7.71 18.22 -1.39
CA THR A 66 -7.32 18.14 0.04
C THR A 66 -8.51 18.13 1.00
N GLN A 67 -9.71 18.48 0.55
CA GLN A 67 -10.93 18.29 1.32
C GLN A 67 -11.24 16.80 1.58
N LYS A 68 -10.85 15.90 0.67
CA LYS A 68 -11.05 14.45 0.78
C LYS A 68 -9.99 13.77 1.63
N GLU A 69 -8.73 14.12 1.39
CA GLU A 69 -7.54 13.62 2.09
C GLU A 69 -6.33 14.50 1.76
N ASP A 70 -5.30 14.47 2.58
CA ASP A 70 -3.99 15.08 2.30
C ASP A 70 -2.86 14.22 2.86
N PHE A 71 -1.59 14.58 2.58
CA PHE A 71 -0.44 13.82 3.04
C PHE A 71 -0.34 13.73 4.57
N LEU A 72 -0.85 14.70 5.32
CA LEU A 72 -0.83 14.62 6.78
C LEU A 72 -1.87 13.61 7.29
N THR A 73 -3.13 13.77 6.91
CA THR A 73 -4.22 12.92 7.43
C THR A 73 -4.17 11.52 6.84
N GLY A 74 -3.85 11.35 5.56
CA GLY A 74 -3.61 10.03 4.96
C GLY A 74 -2.43 9.29 5.60
N SER A 75 -1.34 10.01 5.94
CA SER A 75 -0.22 9.38 6.66
C SER A 75 -0.53 9.07 8.13
N MET A 76 -1.43 9.82 8.78
CA MET A 76 -1.97 9.45 10.10
C MET A 76 -2.74 8.12 10.02
N ALA A 77 -3.61 7.99 9.02
CA ALA A 77 -4.35 6.76 8.74
C ALA A 77 -3.40 5.58 8.44
N ALA A 78 -2.40 5.79 7.59
CA ALA A 78 -1.37 4.80 7.28
C ALA A 78 -0.61 4.36 8.54
N ALA A 79 -0.13 5.31 9.36
CA ALA A 79 0.57 5.00 10.61
C ALA A 79 -0.31 4.21 11.60
N ALA A 80 -1.59 4.58 11.74
CA ALA A 80 -2.54 3.85 12.59
C ALA A 80 -2.80 2.42 12.07
N GLY A 81 -2.73 2.21 10.74
CA GLY A 81 -2.81 0.89 10.10
C GLY A 81 -1.52 0.06 10.11
N GLY A 82 -0.42 0.58 10.69
CA GLY A 82 0.88 -0.12 10.72
C GLY A 82 1.70 0.02 9.44
N ILE A 83 1.32 0.93 8.55
CA ILE A 83 2.01 1.26 7.30
C ILE A 83 3.09 2.30 7.60
N THR A 84 4.32 2.04 7.16
CA THR A 84 5.47 2.93 7.36
C THR A 84 5.96 3.59 6.08
N THR A 85 5.47 3.12 4.93
CA THR A 85 5.84 3.63 3.62
C THR A 85 4.64 3.54 2.67
N ILE A 86 4.40 4.61 1.90
CA ILE A 86 3.35 4.65 0.88
C ILE A 86 3.92 5.04 -0.49
N LEU A 87 3.29 4.56 -1.56
CA LEU A 87 3.52 5.02 -2.92
C LEU A 87 2.23 5.66 -3.46
N ASP A 88 2.28 6.98 -3.66
CA ASP A 88 1.08 7.75 -3.99
C ASP A 88 0.88 7.89 -5.50
N MET A 89 -0.36 7.74 -5.94
CA MET A 89 -0.79 7.74 -7.34
C MET A 89 -0.87 9.16 -7.94
N PRO A 90 -0.73 9.28 -9.28
CA PRO A 90 -0.58 10.57 -9.93
C PRO A 90 -1.89 11.33 -10.23
N ASN A 91 -3.06 10.73 -10.04
CA ASN A 91 -4.37 11.30 -10.43
C ASN A 91 -4.90 12.35 -9.45
N THR A 92 -4.09 13.36 -9.19
CA THR A 92 -4.38 14.57 -8.42
C THR A 92 -4.87 15.71 -9.33
N ILE A 93 -5.17 16.90 -8.80
CA ILE A 93 -5.56 18.09 -9.57
C ILE A 93 -4.62 19.24 -9.20
N PRO A 94 -3.67 19.59 -10.09
CA PRO A 94 -3.37 18.95 -11.36
C PRO A 94 -2.73 17.56 -11.21
N ALA A 95 -2.84 16.72 -12.25
CA ALA A 95 -2.21 15.40 -12.26
C ALA A 95 -0.67 15.50 -12.30
N THR A 96 0.01 14.51 -11.70
CA THR A 96 1.48 14.45 -11.64
C THR A 96 2.05 13.84 -12.93
N THR A 97 2.04 14.60 -14.02
CA THR A 97 2.40 14.15 -15.37
C THR A 97 3.59 14.89 -15.98
N ASN A 98 4.20 15.83 -15.27
CA ASN A 98 5.44 16.50 -15.64
C ASN A 98 6.33 16.73 -14.41
N LEU A 99 7.57 17.14 -14.61
CA LEU A 99 8.56 17.29 -13.54
C LEU A 99 8.17 18.38 -12.54
N GLU A 100 7.60 19.49 -13.01
CA GLU A 100 7.14 20.57 -12.14
C GLU A 100 6.09 20.09 -11.13
N ARG A 101 5.11 19.29 -11.59
CA ARG A 101 4.07 18.71 -10.75
C ARG A 101 4.60 17.63 -9.79
N LEU A 102 5.59 16.86 -10.24
CA LEU A 102 6.28 15.92 -9.39
C LEU A 102 7.04 16.63 -8.25
N ASP A 103 7.75 17.71 -8.54
CA ASP A 103 8.46 18.49 -7.54
C ASP A 103 7.51 19.25 -6.59
N GLU A 104 6.38 19.74 -7.10
CA GLU A 104 5.32 20.30 -6.26
C GLU A 104 4.80 19.24 -5.27
N LYS A 105 4.47 18.05 -5.75
CA LYS A 105 3.96 16.95 -4.93
C LYS A 105 4.97 16.52 -3.88
N ARG A 106 6.27 16.45 -4.22
CA ARG A 106 7.36 16.22 -3.27
C ARG A 106 7.40 17.24 -2.14
N ARG A 107 7.20 18.53 -2.46
CA ARG A 107 7.15 19.59 -1.43
C ARG A 107 5.96 19.42 -0.50
N LEU A 108 4.78 19.10 -1.05
CA LEU A 108 3.57 18.89 -0.28
C LEU A 108 3.65 17.65 0.64
N ALA A 109 4.30 16.59 0.17
CA ALA A 109 4.45 15.34 0.92
C ALA A 109 5.42 15.43 2.12
N LYS A 110 6.22 16.49 2.26
CA LYS A 110 7.15 16.68 3.39
C LYS A 110 6.48 16.66 4.78
N LYS A 111 5.16 16.88 4.85
CA LYS A 111 4.37 16.79 6.09
C LYS A 111 3.91 15.36 6.42
N SER A 112 4.18 14.37 5.55
CA SER A 112 3.83 12.99 5.78
C SER A 112 4.54 12.42 6.99
N LEU A 113 3.83 11.63 7.80
CA LEU A 113 4.36 10.95 8.98
C LEU A 113 4.94 9.56 8.65
N VAL A 114 4.63 9.04 7.47
CA VAL A 114 5.21 7.80 6.94
C VAL A 114 6.06 8.12 5.71
N ASN A 115 7.05 7.27 5.42
CA ASN A 115 7.87 7.45 4.23
C ASN A 115 7.00 7.40 2.98
N TYR A 116 7.39 8.11 1.94
CA TYR A 116 6.58 8.27 0.74
C TYR A 116 7.40 8.17 -0.53
N GLY A 117 6.77 7.72 -1.59
CA GLY A 117 7.26 7.75 -2.95
C GLY A 117 6.09 8.00 -3.91
N PHE A 118 6.38 8.10 -5.21
CA PHE A 118 5.40 8.53 -6.19
C PHE A 118 5.39 7.66 -7.43
N HIS A 119 4.19 7.42 -7.95
CA HIS A 119 3.99 7.00 -9.32
C HIS A 119 3.86 8.24 -10.21
N PHE A 120 4.43 8.18 -11.41
CA PHE A 120 4.37 9.27 -12.38
C PHE A 120 3.29 8.99 -13.42
N GLY A 121 2.41 9.95 -13.66
CA GLY A 121 1.28 9.77 -14.58
C GLY A 121 1.69 9.83 -16.03
N SER A 122 1.05 9.04 -16.88
CA SER A 122 1.21 9.07 -18.32
C SER A 122 0.05 9.81 -19.00
N THR A 123 0.36 10.49 -20.10
CA THR A 123 -0.58 11.13 -21.01
C THR A 123 -0.18 10.84 -22.46
N ASP A 124 -1.02 11.26 -23.41
CA ASP A 124 -0.74 11.05 -24.84
C ASP A 124 0.54 11.73 -25.34
N ASP A 125 1.06 12.73 -24.63
CA ASP A 125 2.12 13.64 -25.10
C ASP A 125 3.31 13.82 -24.14
N ASN A 126 3.34 13.12 -22.99
CA ASN A 126 4.35 13.37 -21.98
C ASN A 126 5.57 12.41 -21.95
N ILE A 127 5.84 11.69 -23.03
CA ILE A 127 7.00 10.76 -23.12
C ILE A 127 8.34 11.46 -22.78
N ALA A 128 8.51 12.71 -23.19
CA ALA A 128 9.72 13.47 -22.88
C ALA A 128 9.90 13.72 -21.37
N GLU A 129 8.82 13.92 -20.66
CA GLU A 129 8.80 14.08 -19.20
C GLU A 129 9.04 12.73 -18.48
N ILE A 130 8.40 11.65 -18.97
CA ILE A 130 8.61 10.28 -18.45
C ILE A 130 10.10 9.91 -18.48
N LYS A 131 10.81 10.17 -19.59
CA LYS A 131 12.24 9.87 -19.73
C LYS A 131 13.14 10.64 -18.76
N LYS A 132 12.71 11.82 -18.33
CA LYS A 132 13.46 12.68 -17.40
C LYS A 132 13.11 12.44 -15.93
N ALA A 133 11.93 11.87 -15.65
CA ALA A 133 11.48 11.64 -14.28
C ALA A 133 12.44 10.70 -13.54
N LYS A 134 12.89 11.12 -12.37
CA LYS A 134 13.82 10.38 -11.50
C LYS A 134 13.20 10.16 -10.12
N ASN A 135 13.68 9.14 -9.45
CA ASN A 135 13.20 8.73 -8.11
C ASN A 135 11.68 8.57 -8.06
N ILE A 136 11.14 7.81 -9.02
CA ILE A 136 9.73 7.43 -9.12
C ILE A 136 9.57 5.91 -8.97
N ALA A 137 8.47 5.47 -8.39
CA ALA A 137 8.17 4.04 -8.22
C ALA A 137 7.89 3.36 -9.57
N SER A 138 7.10 4.00 -10.40
CA SER A 138 6.75 3.54 -11.75
C SER A 138 6.11 4.66 -12.57
N VAL A 139 5.89 4.39 -13.86
CA VAL A 139 4.96 5.17 -14.69
C VAL A 139 3.57 4.52 -14.58
N LYS A 140 2.56 5.29 -14.17
CA LYS A 140 1.17 4.82 -14.05
C LYS A 140 0.41 5.04 -15.35
N VAL A 141 -0.22 3.97 -15.83
CA VAL A 141 -1.06 3.93 -17.03
C VAL A 141 -2.48 3.51 -16.65
N TYR A 142 -3.47 4.15 -17.23
CA TYR A 142 -4.89 3.82 -17.08
C TYR A 142 -5.44 3.39 -18.44
N LEU A 143 -5.90 2.13 -18.55
CA LEU A 143 -6.47 1.58 -19.80
C LEU A 143 -7.99 1.43 -19.74
N ASP A 144 -8.55 1.55 -18.55
CA ASP A 144 -9.99 1.50 -18.32
C ASP A 144 -10.45 2.74 -17.54
N SER A 145 -11.74 3.03 -17.63
CA SER A 145 -12.36 4.20 -17.00
C SER A 145 -12.30 4.09 -15.47
N THR A 146 -11.72 5.11 -14.85
CA THR A 146 -11.62 5.26 -13.39
C THR A 146 -11.72 6.74 -13.01
N THR A 147 -11.48 7.07 -11.75
CA THR A 147 -11.49 8.45 -11.26
C THR A 147 -10.31 9.24 -11.84
N GLY A 148 -10.59 10.31 -12.58
CA GLY A 148 -9.59 11.21 -13.20
C GLY A 148 -9.58 11.11 -14.74
N ASN A 149 -8.79 11.97 -15.38
CA ASN A 149 -8.75 12.14 -16.84
C ASN A 149 -7.41 11.67 -17.43
N LEU A 150 -6.89 10.51 -16.97
CA LEU A 150 -5.60 9.96 -17.41
C LEU A 150 -5.73 8.69 -18.25
N MET A 151 -6.94 8.32 -18.67
CA MET A 151 -7.17 7.15 -19.52
C MET A 151 -6.50 7.32 -20.88
N LEU A 152 -5.81 6.28 -21.34
CA LEU A 152 -5.13 6.23 -22.62
C LEU A 152 -5.84 5.26 -23.57
N GLU A 153 -6.12 5.73 -24.78
CA GLU A 153 -6.80 4.92 -25.83
C GLU A 153 -5.87 4.61 -27.00
N LYS A 154 -4.85 5.47 -27.24
CA LYS A 154 -3.97 5.35 -28.42
C LYS A 154 -2.94 4.24 -28.21
N GLU A 155 -3.06 3.15 -28.94
CA GLU A 155 -2.15 2.00 -28.85
C GLU A 155 -0.67 2.37 -29.04
N ASN A 156 -0.37 3.25 -29.99
CA ASN A 156 1.00 3.68 -30.24
C ASN A 156 1.59 4.46 -29.03
N THR A 157 0.77 5.27 -28.36
CA THR A 157 1.19 5.97 -27.14
C THR A 157 1.48 4.97 -26.03
N ILE A 158 0.55 4.04 -25.79
CA ILE A 158 0.70 3.00 -24.75
C ILE A 158 1.99 2.19 -25.01
N LYS A 159 2.20 1.73 -26.24
CA LYS A 159 3.43 1.02 -26.64
C LYS A 159 4.69 1.84 -26.39
N ASN A 160 4.68 3.14 -26.74
CA ASN A 160 5.81 4.04 -26.50
C ASN A 160 6.10 4.23 -25.03
N ILE A 161 5.08 4.32 -24.15
CA ILE A 161 5.26 4.42 -22.70
C ILE A 161 5.93 3.14 -22.18
N PHE A 162 5.47 1.96 -22.59
CA PHE A 162 6.08 0.68 -22.21
C PHE A 162 7.56 0.60 -22.65
N LEU A 163 7.87 1.01 -23.86
CA LEU A 163 9.26 0.99 -24.39
C LEU A 163 10.20 1.97 -23.67
N ASN A 164 9.69 3.02 -23.02
CA ASN A 164 10.48 4.09 -22.41
C ASN A 164 10.36 4.14 -20.88
N SER A 165 9.79 3.12 -20.24
CA SER A 165 9.62 3.03 -18.79
C SER A 165 10.27 1.77 -18.25
N GLU A 166 11.02 1.86 -17.14
CA GLU A 166 11.59 0.68 -16.48
C GLU A 166 10.51 -0.18 -15.83
N MET A 167 9.55 0.48 -15.14
CA MET A 167 8.41 -0.12 -14.48
C MET A 167 7.13 0.61 -14.90
N VAL A 168 6.13 -0.14 -15.33
CA VAL A 168 4.78 0.39 -15.63
C VAL A 168 3.79 -0.21 -14.64
N ALA A 169 3.09 0.64 -13.88
CA ALA A 169 1.94 0.24 -13.07
C ALA A 169 0.66 0.52 -13.84
N VAL A 170 -0.23 -0.46 -13.94
CA VAL A 170 -1.39 -0.34 -14.83
C VAL A 170 -2.69 -0.59 -14.08
N HIS A 171 -3.65 0.34 -14.28
CA HIS A 171 -5.06 0.08 -14.06
C HIS A 171 -5.60 -0.56 -15.35
N ALA A 172 -5.90 -1.84 -15.30
CA ALA A 172 -6.43 -2.62 -16.43
C ALA A 172 -7.45 -3.63 -15.92
N GLU A 173 -8.53 -3.77 -16.65
CA GLU A 173 -9.61 -4.73 -16.37
C GLU A 173 -9.75 -5.71 -17.54
N ASN A 174 -10.18 -6.95 -17.26
CA ASN A 174 -10.52 -7.96 -18.25
C ASN A 174 -9.39 -8.20 -19.28
N GLU A 175 -9.69 -8.10 -20.58
CA GLU A 175 -8.74 -8.33 -21.68
C GLU A 175 -7.58 -7.33 -21.71
N ASN A 176 -7.73 -6.14 -21.11
CA ASN A 176 -6.63 -5.18 -21.01
C ASN A 176 -5.49 -5.70 -20.12
N VAL A 177 -5.76 -6.59 -19.16
CA VAL A 177 -4.73 -7.30 -18.39
C VAL A 177 -3.85 -8.15 -19.32
N GLN A 178 -4.46 -8.95 -20.20
CA GLN A 178 -3.72 -9.75 -21.19
C GLN A 178 -2.89 -8.86 -22.12
N LYS A 179 -3.49 -7.78 -22.64
CA LYS A 179 -2.83 -6.82 -23.54
C LYS A 179 -1.56 -6.23 -22.91
N THR A 180 -1.60 -5.85 -21.62
CA THR A 180 -0.42 -5.30 -20.93
C THR A 180 0.68 -6.33 -20.68
N ILE A 181 0.31 -7.59 -20.43
CA ILE A 181 1.27 -8.70 -20.33
C ILE A 181 2.00 -8.90 -21.66
N GLU A 182 1.30 -8.83 -22.78
CA GLU A 182 1.88 -8.96 -24.13
C GLU A 182 2.79 -7.78 -24.47
N LEU A 183 2.40 -6.56 -24.14
CA LEU A 183 3.24 -5.37 -24.29
C LEU A 183 4.54 -5.47 -23.48
N THR A 184 4.46 -5.98 -22.25
CA THR A 184 5.64 -6.19 -21.38
C THR A 184 6.63 -7.20 -21.97
N LYS A 185 6.13 -8.25 -22.65
CA LYS A 185 7.00 -9.21 -23.34
C LYS A 185 7.79 -8.55 -24.48
N GLN A 186 7.19 -7.57 -25.16
CA GLN A 186 7.79 -6.86 -26.30
C GLN A 186 8.74 -5.73 -25.85
N SER A 187 8.52 -5.12 -24.70
CA SER A 187 9.21 -3.88 -24.25
C SER A 187 10.36 -4.12 -23.27
N ASN A 188 10.55 -5.34 -22.77
CA ASN A 188 11.59 -5.69 -21.78
C ASN A 188 11.55 -4.91 -20.44
N ASN A 189 10.45 -4.21 -20.15
CA ASN A 189 10.20 -3.52 -18.89
C ASN A 189 9.62 -4.44 -17.81
N LYS A 190 9.30 -3.89 -16.66
CA LYS A 190 8.52 -4.55 -15.60
C LYS A 190 7.08 -4.05 -15.60
N LEU A 191 6.15 -4.92 -15.31
CA LEU A 191 4.73 -4.65 -15.22
C LEU A 191 4.24 -4.88 -13.79
N TYR A 192 3.51 -3.91 -13.27
CA TYR A 192 2.78 -4.02 -12.01
C TYR A 192 1.29 -3.85 -12.28
N LEU A 193 0.57 -4.95 -12.23
CA LEU A 193 -0.88 -4.99 -12.41
C LEU A 193 -1.56 -4.62 -11.09
N CYS A 194 -2.18 -3.46 -11.04
CA CYS A 194 -2.91 -2.96 -9.87
C CYS A 194 -4.20 -3.75 -9.65
N HIS A 195 -4.62 -3.88 -8.40
CA HIS A 195 -5.96 -4.28 -7.94
C HIS A 195 -6.67 -5.36 -8.78
N ILE A 196 -6.03 -6.50 -8.99
CA ILE A 196 -6.65 -7.65 -9.68
C ILE A 196 -7.93 -8.06 -8.95
N SER A 197 -9.02 -8.24 -9.70
CA SER A 197 -10.35 -8.36 -9.15
C SER A 197 -11.08 -9.66 -9.52
N SER A 198 -10.70 -10.33 -10.61
CA SER A 198 -11.44 -11.47 -11.13
C SER A 198 -10.60 -12.73 -11.36
N LYS A 199 -11.25 -13.89 -11.41
CA LYS A 199 -10.65 -15.17 -11.78
C LYS A 199 -10.12 -15.16 -13.22
N GLU A 200 -10.81 -14.50 -14.13
CA GLU A 200 -10.40 -14.38 -15.53
C GLU A 200 -9.06 -13.63 -15.66
N GLU A 201 -8.91 -12.51 -14.96
CA GLU A 201 -7.65 -11.75 -14.90
C GLU A 201 -6.50 -12.60 -14.33
N LEU A 202 -6.78 -13.40 -13.28
CA LEU A 202 -5.81 -14.35 -12.73
C LEU A 202 -5.37 -15.40 -13.75
N ASP A 203 -6.27 -15.87 -14.61
CA ASP A 203 -5.94 -16.84 -15.66
C ASP A 203 -5.02 -16.22 -16.72
N TYR A 204 -5.23 -14.96 -17.13
CA TYR A 204 -4.29 -14.23 -18.00
C TYR A 204 -2.92 -14.08 -17.33
N ILE A 205 -2.89 -13.69 -16.05
CA ILE A 205 -1.66 -13.54 -15.29
C ILE A 205 -0.90 -14.86 -15.22
N LYS A 206 -1.55 -15.96 -14.85
CA LYS A 206 -0.91 -17.29 -14.75
C LYS A 206 -0.27 -17.74 -16.07
N LYS A 207 -0.93 -17.50 -17.20
CA LYS A 207 -0.40 -17.80 -18.53
C LYS A 207 0.80 -16.93 -18.93
N GLY A 208 0.84 -15.68 -18.44
CA GLY A 208 1.88 -14.71 -18.77
C GLY A 208 2.98 -14.53 -17.74
N LYS A 209 2.81 -15.05 -16.51
CA LYS A 209 3.66 -14.80 -15.35
C LYS A 209 5.14 -15.12 -15.61
N ASN A 210 6.00 -14.18 -15.25
CA ASN A 210 7.45 -14.34 -15.25
C ASN A 210 8.04 -13.38 -14.18
N ASN A 211 9.38 -13.27 -14.11
CA ASN A 211 10.07 -12.45 -13.12
C ASN A 211 9.95 -10.92 -13.33
N ARG A 212 9.22 -10.47 -14.33
CA ARG A 212 8.98 -9.05 -14.66
C ARG A 212 7.52 -8.64 -14.51
N ILE A 213 6.60 -9.58 -14.27
CA ILE A 213 5.16 -9.32 -14.16
C ILE A 213 4.73 -9.57 -12.72
N PHE A 214 4.22 -8.54 -12.09
CA PHE A 214 3.77 -8.52 -10.70
C PHE A 214 2.28 -8.16 -10.65
N ALA A 215 1.57 -8.75 -9.70
CA ALA A 215 0.14 -8.55 -9.52
C ALA A 215 -0.20 -8.16 -8.07
N GLU A 216 -1.05 -7.17 -7.94
CA GLU A 216 -1.57 -6.65 -6.70
C GLU A 216 -3.01 -7.07 -6.50
N VAL A 217 -3.40 -7.32 -5.25
CA VAL A 217 -4.81 -7.43 -4.85
C VAL A 217 -5.09 -6.45 -3.71
N THR A 218 -6.33 -6.01 -3.58
CA THR A 218 -6.74 -5.08 -2.53
C THR A 218 -7.58 -5.75 -1.46
N PRO A 219 -7.62 -5.21 -0.22
CA PRO A 219 -8.48 -5.72 0.84
C PRO A 219 -9.96 -5.77 0.43
N HIS A 220 -10.46 -4.77 -0.28
CA HIS A 220 -11.88 -4.76 -0.65
C HIS A 220 -12.25 -5.91 -1.61
N HIS A 221 -11.38 -6.33 -2.52
CA HIS A 221 -11.60 -7.52 -3.35
C HIS A 221 -11.41 -8.84 -2.58
N LEU A 222 -10.65 -8.85 -1.49
CA LEU A 222 -10.47 -10.04 -0.64
C LEU A 222 -11.59 -10.24 0.38
N PHE A 223 -12.22 -9.17 0.85
CA PHE A 223 -13.15 -9.23 1.98
C PHE A 223 -14.59 -8.88 1.63
N LEU A 224 -14.83 -8.20 0.51
CA LEU A 224 -16.16 -7.84 0.03
C LEU A 224 -16.46 -8.52 -1.32
N THR A 225 -17.73 -8.64 -1.65
CA THR A 225 -18.26 -9.18 -2.91
C THR A 225 -19.35 -8.26 -3.46
N ALA A 226 -19.78 -8.49 -4.69
CA ALA A 226 -20.87 -7.74 -5.29
C ALA A 226 -22.19 -7.82 -4.48
N LYS A 227 -22.36 -8.83 -3.61
CA LYS A 227 -23.52 -8.92 -2.71
C LYS A 227 -23.53 -7.83 -1.65
N ASP A 228 -22.35 -7.37 -1.22
CA ASP A 228 -22.22 -6.34 -0.19
C ASP A 228 -22.69 -4.96 -0.68
N LEU A 229 -22.80 -4.76 -2.01
CA LEU A 229 -23.42 -3.57 -2.60
C LEU A 229 -24.88 -3.39 -2.20
N ASN A 230 -25.61 -4.45 -1.90
CA ASN A 230 -27.00 -4.36 -1.45
C ASN A 230 -27.14 -3.60 -0.12
N GLU A 231 -26.16 -3.74 0.77
CA GLU A 231 -26.16 -3.08 2.09
C GLU A 231 -25.33 -1.79 2.06
N LEU A 232 -24.12 -1.84 1.51
CA LEU A 232 -23.18 -0.73 1.54
C LEU A 232 -23.42 0.30 0.44
N GLN A 233 -24.15 -0.05 -0.63
CA GLN A 233 -24.45 0.83 -1.76
C GLN A 233 -23.18 1.51 -2.31
N SER A 234 -23.20 2.79 -2.55
CA SER A 234 -22.07 3.58 -3.07
C SER A 234 -20.80 3.50 -2.21
N PHE A 235 -20.92 3.18 -0.90
CA PHE A 235 -19.77 3.02 0.01
C PHE A 235 -18.95 1.74 -0.26
N ALA A 236 -19.44 0.83 -1.11
CA ALA A 236 -18.68 -0.32 -1.62
C ALA A 236 -18.42 -0.24 -3.13
N GLU A 237 -18.55 0.95 -3.71
CA GLU A 237 -18.27 1.19 -5.12
C GLU A 237 -16.85 1.71 -5.33
N MET A 238 -16.07 0.94 -6.10
CA MET A 238 -14.71 1.25 -6.54
C MET A 238 -14.49 0.75 -7.98
N LYS A 239 -13.33 0.99 -8.55
CA LYS A 239 -12.89 0.51 -9.85
C LYS A 239 -11.52 -0.20 -9.75
N PRO A 240 -11.41 -1.47 -10.11
CA PRO A 240 -12.46 -2.40 -10.59
C PRO A 240 -13.55 -2.62 -9.55
N GLY A 241 -14.79 -2.86 -10.02
CA GLY A 241 -15.92 -3.14 -9.13
C GLY A 241 -15.78 -4.49 -8.41
N LEU A 242 -16.44 -4.63 -7.26
CA LEU A 242 -16.53 -5.90 -6.55
C LEU A 242 -17.11 -7.00 -7.42
N LYS A 243 -16.57 -8.20 -7.31
CA LYS A 243 -16.94 -9.37 -8.12
C LYS A 243 -17.69 -10.41 -7.28
N THR A 244 -17.83 -11.59 -7.85
CA THR A 244 -18.54 -12.71 -7.24
C THR A 244 -17.76 -13.34 -6.08
N LYS A 245 -18.42 -14.19 -5.31
CA LYS A 245 -17.74 -15.01 -4.27
C LYS A 245 -16.71 -15.96 -4.89
N GLU A 246 -16.96 -16.47 -6.09
CA GLU A 246 -16.02 -17.34 -6.82
C GLU A 246 -14.74 -16.58 -7.19
N ASP A 247 -14.85 -15.32 -7.63
CA ASP A 247 -13.70 -14.46 -7.90
C ASP A 247 -12.90 -14.19 -6.62
N GLN A 248 -13.58 -13.86 -5.52
CA GLN A 248 -12.94 -13.65 -4.22
C GLN A 248 -12.17 -14.89 -3.75
N ASP A 249 -12.75 -16.09 -3.88
CA ASP A 249 -12.08 -17.34 -3.52
C ASP A 249 -10.87 -17.63 -4.43
N ALA A 250 -10.96 -17.27 -5.71
CA ALA A 250 -9.84 -17.37 -6.64
C ALA A 250 -8.69 -16.42 -6.27
N LEU A 251 -8.99 -15.20 -5.80
CA LEU A 251 -7.98 -14.25 -5.31
C LEU A 251 -7.25 -14.79 -4.06
N TRP A 252 -7.97 -15.36 -3.09
CA TRP A 252 -7.36 -15.99 -1.91
C TRP A 252 -6.46 -17.18 -2.31
N LYS A 253 -6.88 -17.99 -3.27
CA LYS A 253 -6.06 -19.07 -3.83
C LYS A 253 -4.80 -18.53 -4.52
N ALA A 254 -4.93 -17.43 -5.25
CA ALA A 254 -3.82 -16.78 -5.96
C ALA A 254 -2.79 -16.17 -5.00
N ILE A 255 -3.18 -15.74 -3.81
CA ILE A 255 -2.26 -15.39 -2.71
C ILE A 255 -1.46 -16.62 -2.28
N SER A 256 -2.13 -17.76 -2.10
CA SER A 256 -1.48 -18.98 -1.61
C SER A 256 -0.50 -19.57 -2.62
N ASP A 257 -0.87 -19.62 -3.89
CA ASP A 257 -0.06 -20.21 -4.98
C ASP A 257 1.03 -19.27 -5.53
N GLY A 258 1.06 -17.99 -5.09
CA GLY A 258 2.08 -17.02 -5.49
C GLY A 258 1.80 -16.31 -6.82
N THR A 259 0.59 -16.40 -7.35
CA THR A 259 0.15 -15.62 -8.53
C THR A 259 0.08 -14.13 -8.19
N ILE A 260 -0.42 -13.79 -6.98
CA ILE A 260 -0.42 -12.44 -6.41
C ILE A 260 0.88 -12.19 -5.67
N ASP A 261 1.51 -11.05 -5.92
CA ASP A 261 2.79 -10.65 -5.36
C ASP A 261 2.66 -9.66 -4.20
N THR A 262 1.63 -8.81 -4.19
CA THR A 262 1.44 -7.75 -3.17
C THR A 262 -0.01 -7.61 -2.77
N ILE A 263 -0.22 -7.09 -1.55
CA ILE A 263 -1.51 -6.58 -1.11
C ILE A 263 -1.32 -5.10 -0.80
N ALA A 264 -2.05 -4.23 -1.51
CA ALA A 264 -2.06 -2.79 -1.30
C ALA A 264 -3.49 -2.29 -1.15
N THR A 265 -3.68 -1.11 -0.58
CA THR A 265 -5.03 -0.70 -0.16
C THR A 265 -5.88 -0.14 -1.28
N ASP A 266 -5.27 0.47 -2.30
CA ASP A 266 -5.96 1.41 -3.18
C ASP A 266 -6.77 2.43 -2.35
N HIS A 267 -6.15 2.94 -1.28
CA HIS A 267 -6.79 3.93 -0.40
C HIS A 267 -7.22 5.15 -1.21
N ALA A 268 -8.49 5.23 -1.52
CA ALA A 268 -9.08 6.22 -2.42
C ALA A 268 -10.27 6.93 -1.75
N PRO A 269 -10.01 7.77 -0.74
CA PRO A 269 -11.03 8.41 0.08
C PRO A 269 -11.85 9.45 -0.70
N HIS A 270 -13.14 9.51 -0.37
CA HIS A 270 -14.12 10.50 -0.82
C HIS A 270 -14.95 10.94 0.36
N LEU A 271 -15.51 12.17 0.31
CA LEU A 271 -16.42 12.66 1.35
C LEU A 271 -17.68 11.79 1.41
N LYS A 272 -18.27 11.64 2.59
CA LYS A 272 -19.53 10.91 2.76
C LYS A 272 -20.64 11.50 1.90
N GLU A 273 -20.71 12.81 1.83
CA GLU A 273 -21.68 13.58 1.06
C GLU A 273 -21.56 13.24 -0.44
N GLU A 274 -20.34 13.19 -0.97
CA GLU A 274 -20.09 12.81 -2.37
C GLU A 274 -20.53 11.37 -2.67
N LYS A 275 -20.34 10.45 -1.71
CA LYS A 275 -20.78 9.04 -1.87
C LYS A 275 -22.32 8.90 -1.87
N LEU A 276 -23.06 9.89 -1.38
CA LEU A 276 -24.53 9.92 -1.36
C LEU A 276 -25.14 10.62 -2.58
N GLU A 277 -24.33 11.22 -3.46
CA GLU A 277 -24.80 11.86 -4.69
C GLU A 277 -25.21 10.82 -5.74
N ILE A 278 -26.00 11.24 -6.74
CA ILE A 278 -26.42 10.38 -7.85
C ILE A 278 -25.19 9.93 -8.67
N ASN A 279 -24.24 10.85 -8.90
CA ASN A 279 -23.00 10.61 -9.62
C ASN A 279 -21.83 10.46 -8.63
N TYR A 280 -21.92 9.51 -7.71
CA TYR A 280 -20.89 9.29 -6.70
C TYR A 280 -19.55 8.85 -7.30
N PRO A 281 -18.44 9.31 -6.71
CA PRO A 281 -17.11 8.88 -7.14
C PRO A 281 -16.78 7.46 -6.66
N PHE A 282 -15.92 6.77 -7.43
CA PHE A 282 -15.43 5.42 -7.11
C PHE A 282 -14.21 5.48 -6.19
N GLY A 283 -14.17 4.61 -5.19
CA GLY A 283 -13.06 4.46 -4.25
C GLY A 283 -13.52 4.35 -2.80
N VAL A 284 -12.68 3.70 -1.99
CA VAL A 284 -12.90 3.47 -0.56
C VAL A 284 -11.61 3.72 0.23
N PRO A 285 -11.67 4.16 1.50
CA PRO A 285 -10.47 4.22 2.35
C PRO A 285 -10.07 2.83 2.82
N GLY A 286 -8.76 2.55 2.95
CA GLY A 286 -8.24 1.22 3.28
C GLY A 286 -7.02 1.18 4.21
N CYS A 287 -6.24 2.27 4.35
CA CYS A 287 -4.96 2.24 5.07
C CYS A 287 -5.07 1.74 6.52
N GLU A 288 -6.08 2.18 7.28
CA GLU A 288 -6.22 1.80 8.70
C GLU A 288 -6.70 0.36 8.89
N THR A 289 -7.36 -0.21 7.89
CA THR A 289 -8.01 -1.52 8.01
C THR A 289 -7.25 -2.66 7.35
N LEU A 290 -6.28 -2.38 6.49
CA LEU A 290 -5.48 -3.39 5.78
C LEU A 290 -4.92 -4.46 6.73
N LEU A 291 -4.09 -4.07 7.68
CA LEU A 291 -3.42 -5.03 8.57
C LEU A 291 -4.41 -5.71 9.53
N PRO A 292 -5.35 -5.02 10.18
CA PRO A 292 -6.38 -5.66 11.00
C PRO A 292 -7.21 -6.71 10.26
N LEU A 293 -7.62 -6.45 9.01
CA LEU A 293 -8.34 -7.42 8.18
C LEU A 293 -7.49 -8.66 7.90
N LEU A 294 -6.22 -8.50 7.54
CA LEU A 294 -5.32 -9.62 7.28
C LEU A 294 -4.99 -10.42 8.54
N LEU A 295 -4.79 -9.75 9.69
CA LEU A 295 -4.57 -10.43 10.97
C LEU A 295 -5.81 -11.21 11.42
N ASN A 296 -7.01 -10.65 11.23
CA ASN A 296 -8.26 -11.35 11.50
C ASN A 296 -8.44 -12.57 10.56
N ALA A 297 -8.09 -12.45 9.27
CA ALA A 297 -8.07 -13.57 8.34
C ALA A 297 -7.02 -14.63 8.73
N MET A 298 -5.90 -14.22 9.31
CA MET A 298 -4.88 -15.13 9.85
C MET A 298 -5.44 -15.94 11.02
N GLN A 299 -6.22 -15.35 11.92
CA GLN A 299 -6.90 -16.08 13.00
C GLN A 299 -7.89 -17.13 12.46
N GLN A 300 -8.42 -16.90 11.26
CA GLN A 300 -9.30 -17.83 10.53
C GLN A 300 -8.55 -18.84 9.65
N ASN A 301 -7.21 -18.90 9.72
CA ASN A 301 -6.32 -19.75 8.90
C ASN A 301 -6.39 -19.51 7.39
N LYS A 302 -6.86 -18.33 6.93
CA LYS A 302 -6.89 -17.97 5.50
C LYS A 302 -5.52 -17.53 4.96
N ILE A 303 -4.69 -16.96 5.83
CA ILE A 303 -3.35 -16.46 5.48
C ILE A 303 -2.42 -16.66 6.68
N THR A 304 -1.10 -16.73 6.45
CA THR A 304 -0.10 -16.82 7.52
C THR A 304 0.59 -15.48 7.74
N LEU A 305 1.15 -15.25 8.95
CA LEU A 305 1.94 -14.05 9.23
C LEU A 305 3.12 -13.90 8.24
N LYS A 306 3.77 -15.01 7.90
CA LYS A 306 4.82 -15.04 6.87
C LYS A 306 4.32 -14.49 5.53
N LYS A 307 3.13 -14.89 5.10
CA LYS A 307 2.57 -14.42 3.83
C LYS A 307 2.18 -12.95 3.90
N ILE A 308 1.65 -12.48 5.04
CA ILE A 308 1.36 -11.05 5.28
C ILE A 308 2.63 -10.22 5.15
N THR A 309 3.71 -10.57 5.88
CA THR A 309 4.97 -9.82 5.80
C THR A 309 5.59 -9.89 4.40
N GLN A 310 5.48 -11.05 3.73
CA GLN A 310 5.96 -11.19 2.35
C GLN A 310 5.22 -10.23 1.40
N LEU A 311 3.88 -10.22 1.42
CA LEU A 311 3.05 -9.47 0.45
C LEU A 311 2.92 -7.98 0.77
N CYS A 312 3.03 -7.60 2.05
CA CYS A 312 2.85 -6.20 2.47
C CYS A 312 4.15 -5.50 2.88
N CYS A 313 5.29 -6.20 2.98
CA CYS A 313 6.56 -5.59 3.38
C CYS A 313 7.69 -5.94 2.40
N GLU A 314 8.04 -7.23 2.28
CA GLU A 314 9.23 -7.70 1.54
C GLU A 314 9.08 -7.51 0.03
N ASN A 315 7.97 -8.01 -0.53
CA ASN A 315 7.73 -7.97 -1.98
C ASN A 315 7.60 -6.53 -2.52
N PRO A 316 6.80 -5.62 -1.94
CA PRO A 316 6.74 -4.25 -2.46
C PRO A 316 8.09 -3.55 -2.38
N ALA A 317 8.89 -3.75 -1.31
CA ALA A 317 10.24 -3.22 -1.23
C ALA A 317 11.14 -3.73 -2.36
N LYS A 318 11.07 -5.04 -2.67
CA LYS A 318 11.86 -5.69 -3.73
C LYS A 318 11.39 -5.29 -5.13
N ILE A 319 10.08 -5.29 -5.38
CA ILE A 319 9.48 -4.99 -6.69
C ILE A 319 9.82 -3.57 -7.12
N PHE A 320 9.59 -2.61 -6.24
CA PHE A 320 9.87 -1.20 -6.48
C PHE A 320 11.32 -0.79 -6.14
N LYS A 321 12.18 -1.75 -5.78
CA LYS A 321 13.60 -1.53 -5.44
C LYS A 321 13.80 -0.49 -4.32
N ILE A 322 12.90 -0.39 -3.34
CA ILE A 322 13.00 0.59 -2.25
C ILE A 322 14.18 0.23 -1.33
N LYS A 323 15.11 1.18 -1.15
CA LYS A 323 16.34 0.96 -0.36
C LYS A 323 16.06 0.72 1.11
N ASN A 324 16.69 -0.31 1.68
CA ASN A 324 16.77 -0.59 3.12
C ASN A 324 15.41 -0.71 3.83
N LYS A 325 14.35 -1.15 3.13
CA LYS A 325 12.99 -1.30 3.70
C LYS A 325 12.46 -2.73 3.52
N GLY A 326 11.36 -3.03 4.20
CA GLY A 326 10.62 -4.29 4.07
C GLY A 326 11.17 -5.46 4.89
N LEU A 327 12.29 -5.31 5.63
CA LEU A 327 12.90 -6.35 6.45
C LEU A 327 13.35 -5.84 7.82
N ILE A 328 13.29 -6.70 8.84
CA ILE A 328 13.98 -6.48 10.11
C ILE A 328 15.39 -7.05 10.00
N LYS A 329 16.35 -6.19 9.65
CA LYS A 329 17.74 -6.56 9.40
C LYS A 329 18.67 -5.43 9.83
N GLU A 330 19.83 -5.79 10.40
CA GLU A 330 20.86 -4.80 10.74
C GLU A 330 21.30 -4.01 9.50
N GLY A 331 21.41 -2.68 9.64
CA GLY A 331 21.70 -1.72 8.58
C GLY A 331 20.45 -1.20 7.84
N TYR A 332 19.29 -1.82 7.99
CA TYR A 332 18.02 -1.36 7.40
C TYR A 332 17.42 -0.19 8.20
N ASP A 333 16.55 0.57 7.54
CA ASP A 333 15.77 1.61 8.21
C ASP A 333 14.91 0.98 9.31
N ALA A 334 14.80 1.66 10.45
CA ALA A 334 14.00 1.20 11.57
C ALA A 334 12.51 1.53 11.34
N ASP A 335 11.92 0.88 10.35
CA ASP A 335 10.50 0.93 9.99
C ASP A 335 9.85 -0.36 10.50
N LEU A 336 9.09 -0.25 11.59
CA LEU A 336 8.61 -1.41 12.35
C LEU A 336 7.16 -1.20 12.78
N THR A 337 6.42 -2.32 12.85
CA THR A 337 5.07 -2.35 13.40
C THR A 337 4.98 -3.39 14.50
N ILE A 338 4.54 -2.97 15.70
CA ILE A 338 4.25 -3.85 16.82
C ILE A 338 2.77 -4.18 16.76
N ILE A 339 2.44 -5.47 16.71
CA ILE A 339 1.06 -5.97 16.61
C ILE A 339 0.66 -6.74 17.87
N ASP A 340 -0.57 -6.53 18.30
CA ASP A 340 -1.22 -7.31 19.37
C ASP A 340 -2.25 -8.24 18.74
N LEU A 341 -1.94 -9.53 18.69
CA LEU A 341 -2.83 -10.55 18.08
C LEU A 341 -4.07 -10.86 18.94
N ASN A 342 -4.08 -10.44 20.21
CA ASN A 342 -5.20 -10.68 21.12
C ASN A 342 -6.15 -9.48 21.21
N LEU A 343 -5.72 -8.31 20.74
CA LEU A 343 -6.55 -7.12 20.75
C LEU A 343 -7.70 -7.29 19.75
N GLU A 344 -8.92 -7.21 20.25
CA GLU A 344 -10.16 -7.25 19.48
C GLU A 344 -10.84 -5.88 19.58
N LYS A 345 -11.16 -5.30 18.41
CA LYS A 345 -11.79 -3.98 18.31
C LYS A 345 -12.79 -3.95 17.16
N GLU A 346 -13.85 -3.20 17.36
CA GLU A 346 -14.76 -2.81 16.29
C GLU A 346 -14.15 -1.68 15.45
N VAL A 347 -14.29 -1.76 14.12
CA VAL A 347 -13.99 -0.64 13.21
C VAL A 347 -15.08 0.41 13.37
N LYS A 348 -14.72 1.61 13.84
CA LYS A 348 -15.65 2.71 14.06
C LYS A 348 -15.25 3.92 13.25
N ASN A 349 -16.18 4.42 12.46
CA ASN A 349 -15.97 5.56 11.56
C ASN A 349 -15.43 6.82 12.25
N ASP A 350 -15.91 7.14 13.45
CA ASP A 350 -15.53 8.31 14.24
C ASP A 350 -14.11 8.20 14.84
N GLU A 351 -13.59 6.97 15.03
CA GLU A 351 -12.24 6.71 15.54
C GLU A 351 -11.16 6.75 14.45
N LEU A 352 -11.54 6.75 13.15
CA LEU A 352 -10.58 6.72 12.03
C LEU A 352 -9.81 8.03 11.91
N PHE A 353 -8.53 7.94 11.51
CA PHE A 353 -7.67 9.09 11.26
C PHE A 353 -7.82 9.67 9.86
N THR A 354 -8.23 8.85 8.87
CA THR A 354 -8.52 9.35 7.52
C THR A 354 -9.51 10.50 7.56
N LYS A 355 -9.30 11.51 6.73
CA LYS A 355 -10.12 12.74 6.72
C LYS A 355 -11.58 12.47 6.37
N CYS A 356 -11.85 11.51 5.52
CA CYS A 356 -13.22 11.18 5.10
C CYS A 356 -14.08 10.53 6.20
N LYS A 357 -13.47 10.02 7.29
CA LYS A 357 -14.17 9.50 8.48
C LYS A 357 -15.24 8.45 8.17
N TRP A 358 -14.92 7.50 7.28
CA TRP A 358 -15.76 6.33 7.04
C TRP A 358 -14.91 5.16 6.51
N SER A 359 -15.47 3.96 6.61
CA SER A 359 -14.89 2.73 6.08
C SER A 359 -16.00 1.78 5.63
N PRO A 360 -15.81 1.02 4.53
CA PRO A 360 -16.78 -0.03 4.17
C PRO A 360 -16.82 -1.17 5.19
N TYR A 361 -15.87 -1.22 6.12
CA TYR A 361 -15.80 -2.21 7.20
C TYR A 361 -16.31 -1.68 8.54
N ASN A 362 -17.02 -0.54 8.57
CA ASN A 362 -17.62 0.00 9.79
C ASN A 362 -18.44 -1.09 10.50
N THR A 363 -18.39 -1.16 11.82
CA THR A 363 -19.02 -2.18 12.69
C THR A 363 -18.41 -3.58 12.65
N TRP A 364 -17.40 -3.83 11.80
CA TRP A 364 -16.73 -5.13 11.81
C TRP A 364 -15.86 -5.29 13.07
N ASN A 365 -16.04 -6.40 13.79
CA ASN A 365 -15.16 -6.78 14.88
C ASN A 365 -13.94 -7.53 14.31
N LEU A 366 -12.76 -6.98 14.49
CA LEU A 366 -11.50 -7.53 13.98
C LEU A 366 -10.58 -7.89 15.15
N LYS A 367 -9.91 -9.03 15.04
CA LYS A 367 -8.94 -9.52 16.01
C LYS A 367 -7.52 -9.47 15.43
N GLY A 368 -6.63 -8.78 16.15
CA GLY A 368 -5.26 -8.47 15.74
C GLY A 368 -5.14 -7.05 15.22
N TRP A 369 -4.36 -6.19 15.92
CA TRP A 369 -4.24 -4.77 15.59
C TRP A 369 -2.81 -4.28 15.75
N PRO A 370 -2.35 -3.31 14.93
CA PRO A 370 -1.15 -2.56 15.20
C PRO A 370 -1.36 -1.70 16.47
N VAL A 371 -0.39 -1.72 17.36
CA VAL A 371 -0.41 -0.93 18.60
C VAL A 371 0.69 0.11 18.64
N THR A 372 1.76 -0.08 17.86
CA THR A 372 2.84 0.90 17.72
C THR A 372 3.41 0.83 16.30
N THR A 373 3.55 1.99 15.67
CA THR A 373 4.20 2.13 14.36
C THR A 373 5.41 3.04 14.50
N ILE A 374 6.56 2.55 14.06
CA ILE A 374 7.85 3.22 14.13
C ILE A 374 8.32 3.48 12.72
N VAL A 375 8.62 4.73 12.39
CA VAL A 375 9.10 5.18 11.08
C VAL A 375 10.46 5.83 11.25
N ASN A 376 11.46 5.35 10.55
CA ASN A 376 12.84 5.84 10.66
C ASN A 376 13.28 5.94 12.14
N GLY A 377 12.95 4.92 12.96
CA GLY A 377 13.30 4.88 14.39
C GLY A 377 12.47 5.78 15.32
N ASN A 378 11.48 6.49 14.80
CA ASN A 378 10.60 7.37 15.57
C ASN A 378 9.22 6.73 15.74
N ILE A 379 8.67 6.78 16.95
CA ILE A 379 7.31 6.32 17.24
C ILE A 379 6.35 7.36 16.66
N VAL A 380 5.64 7.01 15.58
CA VAL A 380 4.66 7.89 14.93
C VAL A 380 3.23 7.58 15.36
N PHE A 381 2.95 6.34 15.75
CA PHE A 381 1.68 5.91 16.31
C PHE A 381 1.91 5.01 17.52
N GLU A 382 1.18 5.24 18.60
CA GLU A 382 1.21 4.40 19.78
C GLU A 382 -0.14 4.42 20.51
N ASN A 383 -0.79 3.26 20.65
CA ASN A 383 -2.03 3.07 21.41
C ASN A 383 -3.11 4.14 21.11
N GLY A 384 -3.42 4.38 19.83
CA GLY A 384 -4.43 5.33 19.40
C GLY A 384 -3.98 6.80 19.35
N LYS A 385 -2.69 7.09 19.63
CA LYS A 385 -2.14 8.44 19.60
C LYS A 385 -1.14 8.62 18.46
N ILE A 386 -1.22 9.75 17.79
CA ILE A 386 -0.31 10.15 16.71
C ILE A 386 0.77 11.11 17.28
N ASN A 387 2.04 10.81 16.98
CA ASN A 387 3.17 11.72 17.16
C ASN A 387 3.54 12.29 15.79
N LYS A 388 3.41 13.60 15.63
CA LYS A 388 3.63 14.29 14.35
C LYS A 388 5.13 14.50 14.10
N ILE A 389 5.80 13.45 13.66
CA ILE A 389 7.20 13.46 13.25
C ILE A 389 7.24 13.20 11.75
N ALA A 390 7.72 14.18 10.98
CA ALA A 390 7.78 14.07 9.52
C ALA A 390 8.75 12.97 9.08
N ALA A 391 8.36 12.21 8.09
CA ALA A 391 9.15 11.17 7.45
C ALA A 391 9.87 11.71 6.19
N LYS A 392 10.34 10.87 5.30
CA LYS A 392 11.13 11.25 4.13
C LYS A 392 10.67 10.55 2.85
N GLU A 393 11.02 11.12 1.71
CA GLU A 393 10.90 10.44 0.42
C GLU A 393 11.81 9.21 0.41
N VAL A 394 11.33 8.12 -0.17
CA VAL A 394 12.11 6.90 -0.32
C VAL A 394 13.12 7.03 -1.48
N ASP A 395 14.25 6.34 -1.34
CA ASP A 395 15.20 6.16 -2.43
C ASP A 395 15.01 4.77 -3.06
N TYR A 396 15.19 4.69 -4.37
CA TYR A 396 15.17 3.44 -5.10
C TYR A 396 16.61 2.98 -5.42
N ASN A 397 16.82 1.65 -5.46
CA ASN A 397 18.08 1.10 -5.96
C ASN A 397 18.12 1.25 -7.50
N GLU A 398 19.28 1.51 -8.05
CA GLU A 398 19.51 1.52 -9.48
C GLU A 398 19.34 0.14 -10.13
#